data_ac0abe8a46d54a135bc6154e2e1544ee
#
_entry.id   ac0abe8a46d54a135bc6154e2e1544ee
#
_cell.length_a   1.000
_cell.length_b   1.000
_cell.length_c   1.000
_cell.angle_alpha   90.00
_cell.angle_beta   90.00
_cell.angle_gamma   90.00
#
_symmetry.space_group_name_H-M   'P 1'
#
loop_
_entity.id
_entity.type
_entity.pdbx_description
1 polymer ?
#
loop_
_entity_poly.entity_id
_entity_poly.type
_entity_poly.pdbx_seq_one_letter_code
_entity_poly.pdbx_strand_id
1 'polypeptide(L)'
;MGCKIVHSYEKVCGVSLIWDVMQTDLTFSAQSAVTIIGAGPAGLMAAEVLSSRGFAVTVYDAMPSVGRKFLLAGIGGMNITHSEPLPAFLSRFQPCSEVLLDSLRAFDNQAVVLWVEGLGLKTFVGSSGRVFPAGLRAAPLLCAWLARLRHAGARI
;
A
#
# COMPACT_ATOMS: atom_id res chain seq x y z
N MET A 1 20.86 -21.75 10.24
CA MET A 1 21.16 -20.38 10.68
C MET A 1 19.92 -19.55 10.38
N GLY A 2 19.06 -19.36 11.38
CA GLY A 2 17.76 -18.68 11.22
C GLY A 2 17.91 -17.17 11.25
N CYS A 3 17.42 -16.47 10.25
CA CYS A 3 17.39 -15.03 10.19
C CYS A 3 16.28 -14.49 11.11
N LYS A 4 16.66 -13.95 12.25
CA LYS A 4 15.79 -13.28 13.24
C LYS A 4 15.56 -11.82 12.84
N ILE A 5 14.82 -11.54 11.76
CA ILE A 5 14.48 -10.16 11.38
C ILE A 5 12.96 -9.87 11.50
N VAL A 6 12.16 -10.83 11.91
CA VAL A 6 10.69 -10.69 11.96
C VAL A 6 10.15 -9.96 13.19
N HIS A 7 10.98 -9.64 14.20
CA HIS A 7 10.48 -9.16 15.51
C HIS A 7 10.38 -7.64 15.69
N SER A 8 10.73 -6.84 14.68
CA SER A 8 10.76 -5.35 14.82
C SER A 8 9.53 -4.64 14.21
N TYR A 9 8.70 -5.32 13.44
CA TYR A 9 7.53 -4.71 12.78
C TYR A 9 6.22 -4.82 13.58
N GLU A 10 6.14 -5.67 14.57
CA GLU A 10 4.91 -5.91 15.34
C GLU A 10 4.51 -4.76 16.28
N LYS A 11 5.38 -3.78 16.52
CA LYS A 11 5.13 -2.69 17.48
C LYS A 11 4.85 -1.32 16.87
N VAL A 12 4.92 -1.16 15.55
CA VAL A 12 4.84 0.19 14.94
C VAL A 12 3.57 0.40 14.10
N CYS A 13 2.89 -0.67 13.71
CA CYS A 13 1.67 -0.54 12.92
C CYS A 13 0.61 -1.48 13.46
N GLY A 14 -0.59 -0.96 13.78
CA GLY A 14 -1.78 -1.74 14.12
C GLY A 14 -2.29 -2.62 12.97
N VAL A 15 -1.38 -3.27 12.25
CA VAL A 15 -1.60 -4.11 11.06
C VAL A 15 -1.95 -5.55 11.45
N SER A 16 -2.08 -5.84 12.76
CA SER A 16 -2.44 -7.18 13.25
C SER A 16 -3.75 -7.70 12.65
N LEU A 17 -4.72 -6.82 12.38
CA LEU A 17 -6.03 -7.20 11.83
C LEU A 17 -6.01 -7.53 10.33
N ILE A 18 -5.08 -6.98 9.57
CA ILE A 18 -4.93 -7.35 8.13
C ILE A 18 -4.38 -8.79 8.00
N TRP A 19 -3.63 -9.26 9.01
CA TRP A 19 -3.05 -10.58 9.03
C TRP A 19 -4.09 -11.69 9.24
N ASP A 20 -5.14 -11.46 10.03
CA ASP A 20 -6.12 -12.49 10.39
C ASP A 20 -7.12 -12.78 9.24
N VAL A 21 -7.50 -11.79 8.46
CA VAL A 21 -8.42 -11.97 7.32
C VAL A 21 -7.74 -12.68 6.13
N MET A 22 -6.41 -12.71 6.07
CA MET A 22 -5.64 -13.32 4.99
C MET A 22 -4.96 -14.64 5.38
N GLN A 23 -5.26 -15.21 6.54
CA GLN A 23 -4.83 -16.55 6.95
C GLN A 23 -5.72 -17.68 6.38
N THR A 24 -6.26 -17.51 5.18
CA THR A 24 -6.68 -18.70 4.43
C THR A 24 -5.42 -19.49 4.09
N ASP A 25 -5.40 -20.76 4.54
CA ASP A 25 -4.32 -21.73 4.33
C ASP A 25 -4.04 -21.99 2.84
N LEU A 26 -3.50 -21.01 2.16
CA LEU A 26 -2.83 -21.23 0.89
C LEU A 26 -1.42 -21.73 1.22
N THR A 27 -1.26 -23.04 1.29
CA THR A 27 0.04 -23.71 1.37
C THR A 27 0.82 -23.50 0.07
N PHE A 28 1.25 -22.27 -0.17
CA PHE A 28 2.22 -22.00 -1.22
C PHE A 28 3.63 -22.27 -0.67
N SER A 29 4.43 -23.01 -1.43
CA SER A 29 5.85 -23.15 -1.08
C SER A 29 6.50 -21.75 -1.09
N ALA A 30 7.41 -21.50 -0.17
CA ALA A 30 8.16 -20.24 -0.04
C ALA A 30 9.02 -19.86 -1.28
N GLN A 31 8.89 -20.61 -2.38
CA GLN A 31 9.56 -20.40 -3.68
C GLN A 31 8.57 -20.12 -4.81
N SER A 32 7.27 -19.94 -4.54
CA SER A 32 6.30 -19.65 -5.59
C SER A 32 6.56 -18.28 -6.21
N ALA A 33 6.73 -18.27 -7.54
CA ALA A 33 6.90 -17.05 -8.31
C ALA A 33 5.52 -16.48 -8.70
N VAL A 34 5.35 -15.18 -8.54
CA VAL A 34 4.12 -14.47 -8.91
C VAL A 34 4.44 -13.41 -9.94
N THR A 35 3.68 -13.43 -11.03
CA THR A 35 3.73 -12.38 -12.06
C THR A 35 2.53 -11.47 -11.91
N ILE A 36 2.79 -10.17 -11.86
CA ILE A 36 1.77 -9.11 -11.80
C ILE A 36 1.80 -8.34 -13.11
N ILE A 37 0.65 -8.16 -13.74
CA ILE A 37 0.51 -7.36 -14.95
C ILE A 37 -0.12 -6.02 -14.58
N GLY A 38 0.64 -4.94 -14.80
CA GLY A 38 0.27 -3.57 -14.50
C GLY A 38 0.96 -3.04 -13.24
N ALA A 39 1.82 -2.03 -13.40
CA ALA A 39 2.53 -1.34 -12.33
C ALA A 39 1.81 -0.04 -11.89
N GLY A 40 0.49 -0.06 -11.87
CA GLY A 40 -0.35 0.94 -11.21
C GLY A 40 -0.42 0.72 -9.70
N PRO A 41 -1.13 1.58 -8.95
CA PRO A 41 -1.23 1.47 -7.48
C PRO A 41 -1.67 0.08 -6.99
N ALA A 42 -2.65 -0.53 -7.64
CA ALA A 42 -3.13 -1.86 -7.28
C ALA A 42 -2.07 -2.94 -7.47
N GLY A 43 -1.37 -2.93 -8.62
CA GLY A 43 -0.31 -3.91 -8.89
C GLY A 43 0.90 -3.72 -7.98
N LEU A 44 1.28 -2.48 -7.68
CA LEU A 44 2.38 -2.19 -6.75
C LEU A 44 2.02 -2.60 -5.31
N MET A 45 0.77 -2.41 -4.87
CA MET A 45 0.32 -2.86 -3.56
C MET A 45 0.27 -4.40 -3.47
N ALA A 46 -0.20 -5.08 -4.52
CA ALA A 46 -0.13 -6.54 -4.59
C ALA A 46 1.31 -7.04 -4.54
N ALA A 47 2.23 -6.37 -5.25
CA ALA A 47 3.66 -6.68 -5.19
C ALA A 47 4.23 -6.51 -3.78
N GLU A 48 3.84 -5.47 -3.06
CA GLU A 48 4.28 -5.23 -1.68
C GLU A 48 3.81 -6.32 -0.73
N VAL A 49 2.52 -6.65 -0.77
CA VAL A 49 1.94 -7.69 0.08
C VAL A 49 2.57 -9.06 -0.19
N LEU A 50 2.78 -9.40 -1.46
CA LEU A 50 3.35 -10.70 -1.84
C LEU A 50 4.85 -10.77 -1.51
N SER A 51 5.62 -9.72 -1.83
CA SER A 51 7.06 -9.68 -1.51
C SER A 51 7.31 -9.75 -0.01
N SER A 52 6.49 -9.07 0.81
CA SER A 52 6.60 -9.14 2.27
C SER A 52 6.32 -10.53 2.84
N ARG A 53 5.62 -11.39 2.08
CA ARG A 53 5.35 -12.79 2.41
C ARG A 53 6.36 -13.77 1.83
N GLY A 54 7.44 -13.28 1.22
CA GLY A 54 8.53 -14.10 0.68
C GLY A 54 8.30 -14.67 -0.71
N PHE A 55 7.25 -14.24 -1.43
CA PHE A 55 7.07 -14.61 -2.83
C PHE A 55 8.08 -13.93 -3.75
N ALA A 56 8.57 -14.64 -4.76
CA ALA A 56 9.36 -14.07 -5.85
C ALA A 56 8.44 -13.30 -6.81
N VAL A 57 8.38 -11.98 -6.68
CA VAL A 57 7.45 -11.14 -7.45
C VAL A 57 8.13 -10.50 -8.65
N THR A 58 7.47 -10.58 -9.82
CA THR A 58 7.84 -9.81 -11.01
C THR A 58 6.64 -9.03 -11.51
N VAL A 59 6.80 -7.72 -11.67
CA VAL A 59 5.76 -6.81 -12.19
C VAL A 59 6.10 -6.41 -13.60
N TYR A 60 5.18 -6.58 -14.53
CA TYR A 60 5.28 -6.11 -15.89
C TYR A 60 4.29 -4.96 -16.14
N ASP A 61 4.72 -3.97 -16.90
CA ASP A 61 3.85 -2.88 -17.35
C ASP A 61 4.04 -2.65 -18.85
N ALA A 62 2.96 -2.33 -19.53
CA ALA A 62 3.02 -2.01 -20.96
C ALA A 62 3.65 -0.62 -21.23
N MET A 63 3.69 0.22 -20.21
CA MET A 63 4.21 1.58 -20.32
C MET A 63 5.66 1.65 -19.82
N PRO A 64 6.50 2.50 -20.43
CA PRO A 64 7.91 2.64 -20.03
C PRO A 64 8.09 3.28 -18.65
N SER A 65 7.03 3.89 -18.08
CA SER A 65 7.06 4.50 -16.74
C SER A 65 6.04 3.86 -15.81
N VAL A 66 6.54 3.36 -14.68
CA VAL A 66 5.74 2.78 -13.60
C VAL A 66 4.89 3.86 -12.91
N GLY A 67 3.67 3.51 -12.50
CA GLY A 67 2.81 4.39 -11.72
C GLY A 67 2.34 5.65 -12.46
N ARG A 68 2.24 5.64 -13.77
CA ARG A 68 1.90 6.83 -14.57
C ARG A 68 0.61 7.52 -14.11
N LYS A 69 -0.48 6.76 -13.91
CA LYS A 69 -1.75 7.34 -13.43
C LYS A 69 -1.64 7.91 -12.01
N PHE A 70 -0.83 7.29 -11.16
CA PHE A 70 -0.53 7.77 -9.82
C PHE A 70 0.20 9.12 -9.86
N LEU A 71 1.17 9.29 -10.76
CA LEU A 71 1.88 10.56 -10.96
C LEU A 71 0.96 11.66 -11.51
N LEU A 72 0.05 11.33 -12.41
CA LEU A 72 -0.93 12.28 -12.97
C LEU A 72 -1.94 12.75 -11.91
N ALA A 73 -2.35 11.88 -11.00
CA ALA A 73 -3.27 12.24 -9.90
C ALA A 73 -2.68 13.26 -8.92
N GLY A 74 -1.35 13.41 -8.89
CA GLY A 74 -0.64 14.37 -8.03
C GLY A 74 -0.51 15.78 -8.59
N ILE A 75 -1.10 16.08 -9.75
CA ILE A 75 -1.09 17.44 -10.32
C ILE A 75 -1.98 18.35 -9.44
N GLY A 76 -1.39 19.40 -8.88
CA GLY A 76 -2.10 20.33 -7.96
C GLY A 76 -2.08 19.92 -6.50
N GLY A 77 -1.54 18.77 -6.17
CA GLY A 77 -1.38 18.22 -4.81
C GLY A 77 -1.91 16.81 -4.68
N MET A 78 -1.03 15.89 -4.24
CA MET A 78 -1.37 14.48 -4.05
C MET A 78 -2.21 14.26 -2.79
N ASN A 79 -3.54 14.29 -2.93
CA ASN A 79 -4.42 13.85 -1.85
C ASN A 79 -4.34 12.31 -1.74
N ILE A 80 -3.93 11.81 -0.57
CA ILE A 80 -3.77 10.36 -0.33
C ILE A 80 -4.98 9.75 0.38
N THR A 81 -5.61 10.51 1.27
CA THR A 81 -6.80 10.07 2.02
C THR A 81 -7.50 11.26 2.70
N HIS A 82 -8.42 10.98 3.64
CA HIS A 82 -9.13 11.97 4.43
C HIS A 82 -9.02 11.62 5.93
N SER A 83 -8.95 12.64 6.79
CA SER A 83 -8.74 12.48 8.24
C SER A 83 -10.03 12.25 9.04
N GLU A 84 -11.18 12.09 8.36
CA GLU A 84 -12.46 11.88 9.03
C GLU A 84 -12.51 10.53 9.78
N PRO A 85 -13.40 10.40 10.79
CA PRO A 85 -13.60 9.13 11.48
C PRO A 85 -14.03 8.01 10.51
N LEU A 86 -13.61 6.77 10.78
CA LEU A 86 -13.85 5.61 9.91
C LEU A 86 -15.33 5.42 9.50
N PRO A 87 -16.34 5.57 10.37
CA PRO A 87 -17.73 5.44 9.93
C PRO A 87 -18.15 6.45 8.87
N ALA A 88 -17.69 7.71 9.01
CA ALA A 88 -17.93 8.75 8.01
C ALA A 88 -17.18 8.47 6.71
N PHE A 89 -15.94 8.00 6.80
CA PHE A 89 -15.14 7.60 5.65
C PHE A 89 -15.83 6.47 4.86
N LEU A 90 -16.27 5.40 5.54
CA LEU A 90 -16.95 4.27 4.90
C LEU A 90 -18.28 4.66 4.25
N SER A 91 -19.02 5.61 4.84
CA SER A 91 -20.30 6.07 4.28
C SER A 91 -20.17 6.71 2.90
N ARG A 92 -19.00 7.25 2.56
CA ARG A 92 -18.73 7.86 1.24
C ARG A 92 -18.65 6.84 0.10
N PHE A 93 -18.49 5.56 0.41
CA PHE A 93 -18.42 4.48 -0.57
C PHE A 93 -19.78 3.78 -0.77
N GLN A 94 -20.82 4.23 -0.08
CA GLN A 94 -22.17 3.64 -0.19
C GLN A 94 -22.93 4.15 -1.45
N PRO A 95 -23.71 3.30 -2.15
CA PRO A 95 -23.82 1.84 -1.92
C PRO A 95 -22.62 1.09 -2.50
N CYS A 96 -22.10 0.09 -1.79
CA CYS A 96 -21.00 -0.76 -2.25
C CYS A 96 -21.15 -2.20 -1.76
N SER A 97 -20.35 -3.13 -2.31
CA SER A 97 -20.34 -4.53 -1.87
C SER A 97 -19.70 -4.70 -0.50
N GLU A 98 -20.07 -5.73 0.24
CA GLU A 98 -19.44 -6.09 1.51
C GLU A 98 -17.94 -6.37 1.35
N VAL A 99 -17.53 -6.99 0.24
CA VAL A 99 -16.11 -7.23 -0.07
C VAL A 99 -15.32 -5.93 -0.13
N LEU A 100 -15.91 -4.86 -0.71
CA LEU A 100 -15.25 -3.55 -0.73
C LEU A 100 -15.21 -2.94 0.68
N LEU A 101 -16.28 -3.04 1.46
CA LEU A 101 -16.31 -2.53 2.83
C LEU A 101 -15.28 -3.24 3.72
N ASP A 102 -15.14 -4.56 3.60
CA ASP A 102 -14.15 -5.31 4.35
C ASP A 102 -12.72 -4.94 3.95
N SER A 103 -12.49 -4.72 2.65
CA SER A 103 -11.20 -4.23 2.15
C SER A 103 -10.87 -2.83 2.70
N LEU A 104 -11.87 -1.93 2.76
CA LEU A 104 -11.71 -0.58 3.32
C LEU A 104 -11.53 -0.58 4.84
N ARG A 105 -12.11 -1.55 5.56
CA ARG A 105 -11.86 -1.76 6.98
C ARG A 105 -10.45 -2.31 7.24
N ALA A 106 -9.99 -3.23 6.39
CA ALA A 106 -8.67 -3.83 6.50
C ALA A 106 -7.54 -2.86 6.16
N PHE A 107 -7.78 -1.92 5.25
CA PHE A 107 -6.81 -0.87 4.86
C PHE A 107 -7.52 0.49 4.78
N ASP A 108 -7.78 1.06 5.94
CA ASP A 108 -8.56 2.27 6.12
C ASP A 108 -7.76 3.57 5.87
N ASN A 109 -8.39 4.70 6.07
CA ASN A 109 -7.77 6.01 5.89
C ASN A 109 -6.57 6.25 6.83
N GLN A 110 -6.56 5.69 8.04
CA GLN A 110 -5.43 5.78 8.95
C GLN A 110 -4.30 4.85 8.52
N ALA A 111 -4.61 3.64 8.07
CA ALA A 111 -3.64 2.71 7.53
C ALA A 111 -2.89 3.28 6.33
N VAL A 112 -3.57 4.05 5.45
CA VAL A 112 -2.92 4.77 4.35
C VAL A 112 -1.91 5.80 4.87
N VAL A 113 -2.24 6.56 5.92
CA VAL A 113 -1.32 7.54 6.54
C VAL A 113 -0.09 6.82 7.07
N LEU A 114 -0.29 5.79 7.90
CA LEU A 114 0.80 5.00 8.49
C LEU A 114 1.68 4.34 7.42
N TRP A 115 1.08 3.85 6.34
CA TRP A 115 1.81 3.28 5.22
C TRP A 115 2.73 4.31 4.54
N VAL A 116 2.25 5.54 4.29
CA VAL A 116 3.06 6.63 3.71
C VAL A 116 4.18 7.03 4.67
N GLU A 117 3.89 7.14 5.96
CA GLU A 117 4.90 7.47 6.98
C GLU A 117 5.94 6.35 7.14
N GLY A 118 5.52 5.10 7.00
CA GLY A 118 6.40 3.94 6.92
C GLY A 118 7.33 3.93 5.70
N LEU A 119 7.02 4.71 4.65
CA LEU A 119 7.91 4.98 3.52
C LEU A 119 8.94 6.09 3.81
N GLY A 120 8.94 6.67 5.02
CA GLY A 120 9.82 7.76 5.42
C GLY A 120 9.31 9.15 5.01
N LEU A 121 8.06 9.29 4.61
CA LEU A 121 7.45 10.55 4.20
C LEU A 121 6.52 11.06 5.30
N LYS A 122 6.62 12.35 5.61
CA LYS A 122 5.67 13.00 6.53
C LYS A 122 4.36 13.30 5.82
N THR A 123 3.27 13.28 6.57
CA THR A 123 1.94 13.68 6.10
C THR A 123 1.44 14.92 6.85
N PHE A 124 0.46 15.60 6.30
CA PHE A 124 -0.27 16.68 6.98
C PHE A 124 -1.73 16.71 6.54
N VAL A 125 -2.58 17.22 7.41
CA VAL A 125 -4.01 17.41 7.14
C VAL A 125 -4.24 18.84 6.65
N GLY A 126 -4.82 19.00 5.48
CA GLY A 126 -5.26 20.30 4.96
C GLY A 126 -6.55 20.77 5.62
N SER A 127 -6.90 22.04 5.39
CA SER A 127 -8.10 22.69 5.98
C SER A 127 -9.42 21.99 5.66
N SER A 128 -9.47 21.25 4.56
CA SER A 128 -10.65 20.46 4.16
C SER A 128 -10.69 19.04 4.75
N GLY A 129 -9.77 18.67 5.63
CA GLY A 129 -9.64 17.31 6.16
C GLY A 129 -8.91 16.33 5.21
N ARG A 130 -8.53 16.76 4.02
CA ARG A 130 -7.72 15.96 3.11
C ARG A 130 -6.31 15.80 3.63
N VAL A 131 -5.74 14.59 3.46
CA VAL A 131 -4.39 14.28 3.88
C VAL A 131 -3.45 14.27 2.68
N PHE A 132 -2.30 14.91 2.85
CA PHE A 132 -1.29 15.07 1.80
C PHE A 132 0.09 14.64 2.31
N PRO A 133 1.00 14.12 1.46
CA PRO A 133 2.41 14.06 1.79
C PRO A 133 2.99 15.48 1.88
N ALA A 134 3.97 15.70 2.74
CA ALA A 134 4.53 17.02 3.06
C ALA A 134 5.01 17.82 1.83
N GLY A 135 5.46 17.15 0.78
CA GLY A 135 5.88 17.79 -0.47
C GLY A 135 4.77 17.99 -1.49
N LEU A 136 3.52 17.62 -1.20
CA LEU A 136 2.35 17.69 -2.11
C LEU A 136 2.51 16.92 -3.43
N ARG A 137 3.64 16.23 -3.64
CA ARG A 137 4.00 15.60 -4.92
C ARG A 137 3.89 14.07 -4.84
N ALA A 138 3.38 13.46 -5.92
CA ALA A 138 3.30 12.01 -6.04
C ALA A 138 4.66 11.34 -6.29
N ALA A 139 5.60 12.02 -6.96
CA ALA A 139 6.85 11.42 -7.37
C ALA A 139 7.74 10.95 -6.21
N PRO A 140 7.97 11.73 -5.13
CA PRO A 140 8.73 11.24 -3.98
C PRO A 140 8.10 10.02 -3.33
N LEU A 141 6.76 9.97 -3.23
CA LEU A 141 6.03 8.84 -2.67
C LEU A 141 6.21 7.59 -3.54
N LEU A 142 6.05 7.72 -4.84
CA LEU A 142 6.28 6.61 -5.77
C LEU A 142 7.74 6.12 -5.74
N CYS A 143 8.71 7.02 -5.71
CA CYS A 143 10.13 6.65 -5.63
C CYS A 143 10.46 5.87 -4.34
N ALA A 144 9.97 6.33 -3.20
CA ALA A 144 10.16 5.64 -1.92
C ALA A 144 9.49 4.26 -1.93
N TRP A 145 8.29 4.16 -2.50
CA TRP A 145 7.58 2.89 -2.64
C TRP A 145 8.33 1.90 -3.53
N LEU A 146 8.77 2.34 -4.71
CA LEU A 146 9.55 1.50 -5.62
C LEU A 146 10.89 1.06 -5.02
N ALA A 147 11.54 1.93 -4.24
CA ALA A 147 12.76 1.57 -3.52
C ALA A 147 12.48 0.46 -2.50
N ARG A 148 11.40 0.56 -1.71
CA ARG A 148 10.97 -0.48 -0.76
C ARG A 148 10.68 -1.81 -1.45
N LEU A 149 9.95 -1.79 -2.57
CA LEU A 149 9.62 -2.99 -3.35
C LEU A 149 10.89 -3.69 -3.88
N ARG A 150 11.84 -2.92 -4.43
CA ARG A 150 13.11 -3.47 -4.90
C ARG A 150 13.96 -4.04 -3.77
N HIS A 151 13.96 -3.37 -2.62
CA HIS A 151 14.65 -3.89 -1.43
C HIS A 151 14.03 -5.20 -0.94
N ALA A 152 12.72 -5.35 -1.06
CA ALA A 152 12.01 -6.61 -0.79
C ALA A 152 12.19 -7.69 -1.88
N GLY A 153 13.00 -7.42 -2.92
CA GLY A 153 13.31 -8.38 -3.98
C GLY A 153 12.33 -8.39 -5.16
N ALA A 154 11.34 -7.50 -5.19
CA ALA A 154 10.44 -7.40 -6.35
C ALA A 154 11.17 -6.86 -7.58
N ARG A 155 10.97 -7.50 -8.73
CA ARG A 155 11.42 -7.04 -10.05
C ARG A 155 10.31 -6.25 -10.74
N ILE A 156 10.65 -5.05 -11.21
CA ILE A 156 9.68 -4.14 -11.83
C ILE A 156 10.29 -3.59 -13.12
#